data_1bbd8800d69818af674b2ce5a98cf78c
#
_entry.id   1bbd8800d69818af674b2ce5a98cf78c
#
_cell.length_a   1.000
_cell.length_b   1.000
_cell.length_c   1.000
_cell.angle_alpha   90.00
_cell.angle_beta   90.00
_cell.angle_gamma   90.00
#
_symmetry.space_group_name_H-M   'P 1'
#
loop_
_entity.id
_entity.type
_entity.pdbx_description
1 polymer ?
#
loop_
_entity_poly.entity_id
_entity_poly.type
_entity_poly.pdbx_seq_one_letter_code
_entity_poly.pdbx_strand_id
1 'polypeptide(L)'
;MKKYFIFILSLTIFFTNVLSAQEKNDPYLFSNKIFSFQFLLNMQSPGGDMAKTFGNHASIGFGGLLKTKNNWVLSAEGNYLFAGDIKNLSIFDHLSNEAGYIPNNTGTPANYSLGLRGMSFFLKTGRVFALNKFKKNNGILYQAGIGYLQHKINIQTYQNEVPPLNENYVVGYDRLTDGLALNQFLGYQFYSQNRFINFFAGIDFSVAFTKNRRGFNYDTRQFDNENKTDYLIAFRAGWLIPIYLHSKQEDEFHFR
;
A
#
# COMPACT_ATOMS: atom_id res chain seq x y z
N MET A 1 20.24 -2.69 11.82
CA MET A 1 19.23 -1.62 11.71
C MET A 1 19.82 -0.24 11.38
N LYS A 2 20.88 0.24 12.03
CA LYS A 2 21.50 1.57 11.71
C LYS A 2 21.96 1.74 10.25
N LYS A 3 22.45 0.69 9.57
CA LYS A 3 22.97 0.77 8.19
C LYS A 3 21.88 1.05 7.13
N TYR A 4 20.67 0.54 7.32
CA TYR A 4 19.55 0.75 6.37
C TYR A 4 18.92 2.13 6.52
N PHE A 5 18.88 2.66 7.74
CA PHE A 5 18.40 4.02 8.02
C PHE A 5 19.29 5.08 7.37
N ILE A 6 20.62 4.89 7.40
CA ILE A 6 21.60 5.77 6.76
C ILE A 6 21.47 5.72 5.24
N PHE A 7 21.19 4.54 4.65
CA PHE A 7 21.00 4.41 3.20
C PHE A 7 19.73 5.12 2.71
N ILE A 8 18.63 5.02 3.45
CA ILE A 8 17.37 5.72 3.15
C ILE A 8 17.55 7.25 3.29
N LEU A 9 18.26 7.69 4.33
CA LEU A 9 18.52 9.11 4.55
C LEU A 9 19.49 9.69 3.50
N SER A 10 20.51 8.95 3.06
CA SER A 10 21.43 9.37 2.00
C SER A 10 20.76 9.48 0.64
N LEU A 11 19.80 8.60 0.34
CA LEU A 11 19.04 8.64 -0.91
C LEU A 11 18.15 9.90 -0.98
N THR A 12 17.56 10.32 0.14
CA THR A 12 16.77 11.56 0.19
C THR A 12 17.61 12.82 0.03
N ILE A 13 18.81 12.86 0.61
CA ILE A 13 19.73 14.01 0.52
C ILE A 13 20.34 14.15 -0.89
N PHE A 14 20.60 13.03 -1.59
CA PHE A 14 21.14 13.07 -2.96
C PHE A 14 20.17 13.69 -3.97
N PHE A 15 18.86 13.46 -3.79
CA PHE A 15 17.84 14.02 -4.67
C PHE A 15 17.56 15.51 -4.46
N THR A 16 17.88 16.10 -3.31
CA THR A 16 17.65 17.54 -3.07
C THR A 16 18.66 18.44 -3.77
N ASN A 17 19.87 17.97 -4.05
CA ASN A 17 20.94 18.77 -4.69
C ASN A 17 20.93 18.79 -6.22
N VAL A 18 20.19 17.88 -6.88
CA VAL A 18 20.11 17.85 -8.35
C VAL A 18 19.11 18.88 -8.91
N LEU A 19 18.38 19.61 -8.06
CA LEU A 19 17.19 20.36 -8.44
C LEU A 19 17.37 21.87 -8.68
N SER A 20 18.59 22.41 -8.64
CA SER A 20 18.83 23.86 -8.80
C SER A 20 19.22 24.31 -10.21
N ALA A 21 19.09 23.48 -11.23
CA ALA A 21 19.50 23.80 -12.58
C ALA A 21 18.31 24.15 -13.50
N GLN A 22 18.10 25.46 -13.67
CA GLN A 22 17.58 26.17 -14.83
C GLN A 22 16.13 25.92 -15.27
N GLU A 23 15.25 26.83 -14.86
CA GLU A 23 14.03 27.19 -15.58
C GLU A 23 14.33 28.25 -16.66
N LYS A 24 14.31 27.85 -17.94
CA LYS A 24 14.13 28.78 -19.05
C LYS A 24 12.65 28.75 -19.44
N ASN A 25 11.96 29.88 -19.28
CA ASN A 25 10.56 30.05 -19.65
C ASN A 25 10.38 29.96 -21.17
N ASP A 26 9.86 28.82 -21.64
CA ASP A 26 9.45 28.60 -23.01
C ASP A 26 7.91 28.49 -23.04
N PRO A 27 7.16 29.42 -23.69
CA PRO A 27 5.71 29.52 -23.56
C PRO A 27 4.91 28.33 -24.11
N TYR A 28 5.55 27.41 -24.83
CA TYR A 28 4.89 26.24 -25.42
C TYR A 28 4.98 24.96 -24.57
N LEU A 29 5.61 25.00 -23.38
CA LEU A 29 5.90 23.84 -22.56
C LEU A 29 5.14 23.86 -21.23
N PHE A 30 3.81 23.85 -21.30
CA PHE A 30 3.00 23.93 -20.08
C PHE A 30 2.99 22.64 -19.29
N SER A 31 3.46 22.69 -18.03
CA SER A 31 3.13 21.72 -17.01
C SER A 31 1.75 22.08 -16.45
N ASN A 32 0.76 21.23 -16.66
CA ASN A 32 -0.59 21.49 -16.21
C ASN A 32 -0.75 21.14 -14.72
N LYS A 33 -1.63 21.87 -14.04
CA LYS A 33 -2.18 21.43 -12.76
C LYS A 33 -3.23 20.36 -13.05
N ILE A 34 -3.01 19.15 -12.54
CA ILE A 34 -3.84 17.97 -12.84
C ILE A 34 -4.28 17.35 -11.52
N PHE A 35 -5.57 17.20 -11.33
CA PHE A 35 -6.12 16.28 -10.34
C PHE A 35 -6.43 14.97 -11.04
N SER A 36 -6.08 13.85 -10.42
CA SER A 36 -6.38 12.53 -11.00
C SER A 36 -6.97 11.62 -9.93
N PHE A 37 -8.06 10.95 -10.25
CA PHE A 37 -8.44 9.75 -9.54
C PHE A 37 -7.48 8.64 -9.93
N GLN A 38 -7.10 7.80 -8.98
CA GLN A 38 -6.20 6.69 -9.21
C GLN A 38 -6.81 5.37 -8.73
N PHE A 39 -6.74 4.36 -9.59
CA PHE A 39 -7.03 2.98 -9.26
C PHE A 39 -5.71 2.22 -9.18
N LEU A 40 -5.50 1.50 -8.10
CA LEU A 40 -4.22 0.93 -7.73
C LEU A 40 -4.28 -0.58 -7.69
N LEU A 41 -3.26 -1.22 -8.25
CA LEU A 41 -3.00 -2.64 -8.14
C LEU A 41 -1.57 -2.83 -7.64
N ASN A 42 -1.41 -3.59 -6.57
CA ASN A 42 -0.11 -3.88 -6.00
C ASN A 42 0.07 -5.39 -5.82
N MET A 43 1.23 -5.89 -6.20
CA MET A 43 1.71 -7.23 -5.85
C MET A 43 2.80 -7.06 -4.79
N GLN A 44 2.57 -7.59 -3.60
CA GLN A 44 3.34 -7.27 -2.41
C GLN A 44 4.04 -8.51 -1.86
N SER A 45 5.29 -8.33 -1.44
CA SER A 45 6.06 -9.31 -0.69
C SER A 45 6.31 -8.77 0.71
N PRO A 46 5.84 -9.45 1.76
CA PRO A 46 6.06 -9.03 3.13
C PRO A 46 7.45 -9.38 3.62
N GLY A 47 7.96 -8.57 4.54
CA GLY A 47 9.18 -8.79 5.31
C GLY A 47 8.97 -8.51 6.79
N GLY A 48 10.00 -8.71 7.60
CA GLY A 48 9.91 -8.50 9.04
C GLY A 48 8.97 -9.48 9.73
N ASP A 49 8.18 -8.96 10.69
CA ASP A 49 7.27 -9.79 11.48
C ASP A 49 6.07 -10.28 10.67
N MET A 50 5.56 -9.48 9.75
CA MET A 50 4.47 -9.86 8.86
C MET A 50 4.82 -11.09 8.01
N ALA A 51 6.08 -11.23 7.56
CA ALA A 51 6.53 -12.34 6.74
C ALA A 51 6.55 -13.69 7.48
N LYS A 52 6.50 -13.71 8.82
CA LYS A 52 6.40 -14.93 9.63
C LYS A 52 5.03 -15.59 9.47
N THR A 53 4.00 -14.78 9.22
CA THR A 53 2.61 -15.27 9.13
C THR A 53 2.10 -15.31 7.69
N PHE A 54 2.46 -14.30 6.88
CA PHE A 54 1.89 -14.12 5.54
C PHE A 54 2.93 -14.33 4.43
N GLY A 55 2.46 -14.84 3.29
CA GLY A 55 3.19 -14.91 2.05
C GLY A 55 2.98 -13.70 1.14
N ASN A 56 3.38 -13.86 -0.12
CA ASN A 56 3.09 -12.86 -1.14
C ASN A 56 1.58 -12.67 -1.27
N HIS A 57 1.17 -11.42 -1.46
CA HIS A 57 -0.24 -11.05 -1.50
C HIS A 57 -0.47 -9.90 -2.47
N ALA A 58 -1.72 -9.65 -2.78
CA ALA A 58 -2.11 -8.53 -3.61
C ALA A 58 -2.87 -7.49 -2.79
N SER A 59 -2.89 -6.26 -3.30
CA SER A 59 -3.86 -5.26 -2.84
C SER A 59 -4.42 -4.47 -4.01
N ILE A 60 -5.67 -4.06 -3.84
CA ILE A 60 -6.34 -3.13 -4.72
C ILE A 60 -6.59 -1.84 -3.95
N GLY A 61 -6.53 -0.71 -4.63
CA GLY A 61 -6.69 0.56 -3.96
C GLY A 61 -7.32 1.63 -4.83
N PHE A 62 -7.68 2.70 -4.16
CA PHE A 62 -8.25 3.90 -4.76
C PHE A 62 -7.70 5.13 -4.08
N GLY A 63 -7.58 6.24 -4.82
CA GLY A 63 -7.11 7.49 -4.25
C GLY A 63 -7.24 8.69 -5.17
N GLY A 64 -6.72 9.81 -4.69
CA GLY A 64 -6.59 11.06 -5.42
C GLY A 64 -5.13 11.49 -5.51
N LEU A 65 -4.73 12.04 -6.65
CA LEU A 65 -3.41 12.58 -6.91
C LEU A 65 -3.54 13.97 -7.49
N LEU A 66 -2.96 14.96 -6.83
CA LEU A 66 -2.87 16.34 -7.30
C LEU A 66 -1.44 16.63 -7.74
N LYS A 67 -1.25 16.88 -9.03
CA LYS A 67 0.00 17.37 -9.60
C LYS A 67 -0.09 18.88 -9.84
N THR A 68 0.90 19.61 -9.36
CA THR A 68 1.01 21.08 -9.55
C THR A 68 1.73 21.41 -10.86
N LYS A 69 1.68 22.70 -11.28
CA LYS A 69 2.45 23.22 -12.42
C LYS A 69 3.97 22.98 -12.26
N ASN A 70 4.48 23.00 -11.04
CA ASN A 70 5.92 22.78 -10.74
C ASN A 70 6.28 21.30 -10.54
N ASN A 71 5.41 20.40 -11.00
CA ASN A 71 5.58 18.94 -10.89
C ASN A 71 5.61 18.38 -9.48
N TRP A 72 5.25 19.17 -8.46
CA TRP A 72 4.97 18.61 -7.14
C TRP A 72 3.70 17.79 -7.18
N VAL A 73 3.71 16.71 -6.43
CA VAL A 73 2.59 15.77 -6.34
C VAL A 73 2.21 15.62 -4.88
N LEU A 74 0.90 15.68 -4.63
CA LEU A 74 0.28 15.32 -3.36
C LEU A 74 -0.74 14.23 -3.63
N SER A 75 -0.73 13.15 -2.87
CA SER A 75 -1.70 12.07 -3.03
C SER A 75 -2.21 11.55 -1.70
N ALA A 76 -3.46 11.09 -1.73
CA ALA A 76 -4.10 10.35 -0.66
C ALA A 76 -4.68 9.06 -1.24
N GLU A 77 -4.44 7.94 -0.58
CA GLU A 77 -4.84 6.63 -1.09
C GLU A 77 -5.22 5.67 0.03
N GLY A 78 -6.13 4.76 -0.30
CA GLY A 78 -6.51 3.62 0.52
C GLY A 78 -6.35 2.33 -0.27
N ASN A 79 -5.84 1.29 0.36
CA ASN A 79 -5.64 -0.02 -0.26
C ASN A 79 -6.26 -1.10 0.62
N TYR A 80 -6.84 -2.12 0.00
CA TYR A 80 -7.34 -3.32 0.63
C TYR A 80 -6.42 -4.50 0.27
N LEU A 81 -5.85 -5.14 1.30
CA LEU A 81 -4.89 -6.23 1.18
C LEU A 81 -5.61 -7.57 1.30
N PHE A 82 -5.23 -8.54 0.46
CA PHE A 82 -5.81 -9.87 0.49
C PHE A 82 -4.85 -10.94 -0.02
N ALA A 83 -4.92 -12.13 0.60
CA ALA A 83 -4.36 -13.38 0.10
C ALA A 83 -5.25 -14.55 0.50
N GLY A 84 -5.16 -15.63 -0.25
CA GLY A 84 -5.89 -16.87 0.03
C GLY A 84 -5.20 -17.79 1.03
N ASP A 85 -3.90 -17.57 1.29
CA ASP A 85 -3.09 -18.46 2.13
C ASP A 85 -2.29 -17.70 3.18
N ILE A 86 -1.98 -18.42 4.27
CA ILE A 86 -1.03 -18.00 5.29
C ILE A 86 0.09 -19.05 5.40
N LYS A 87 1.28 -18.62 5.81
CA LYS A 87 2.43 -19.54 5.99
C LYS A 87 2.31 -20.41 7.23
N ASN A 88 1.75 -19.86 8.30
CA ASN A 88 1.64 -20.55 9.58
C ASN A 88 0.28 -21.24 9.68
N LEU A 89 0.24 -22.52 9.37
CA LEU A 89 -0.97 -23.35 9.46
C LEU A 89 -1.18 -23.93 10.87
N SER A 90 -0.18 -23.86 11.76
CA SER A 90 -0.22 -24.47 13.10
C SER A 90 -1.06 -23.72 14.11
N ILE A 91 -1.72 -22.61 13.73
CA ILE A 91 -2.55 -21.83 14.65
C ILE A 91 -3.73 -22.61 15.23
N PHE A 92 -4.11 -23.72 14.62
CA PHE A 92 -5.22 -24.58 15.03
C PHE A 92 -4.80 -25.99 15.49
N ASP A 93 -3.50 -26.26 15.65
CA ASP A 93 -3.02 -27.60 16.05
C ASP A 93 -3.66 -28.08 17.35
N HIS A 94 -3.87 -27.16 18.29
CA HIS A 94 -4.52 -27.47 19.58
C HIS A 94 -6.04 -27.75 19.50
N LEU A 95 -6.67 -27.48 18.36
CA LEU A 95 -8.07 -27.80 18.06
C LEU A 95 -8.21 -29.09 17.27
N SER A 96 -7.09 -29.64 16.77
CA SER A 96 -7.06 -30.87 15.99
C SER A 96 -7.19 -32.09 16.90
N ASN A 97 -7.92 -33.09 16.44
CA ASN A 97 -8.01 -34.39 17.10
C ASN A 97 -6.76 -35.26 16.81
N GLU A 98 -6.72 -36.47 17.37
CA GLU A 98 -5.64 -37.44 17.15
C GLU A 98 -5.47 -37.84 15.68
N ALA A 99 -6.52 -37.70 14.86
CA ALA A 99 -6.48 -37.95 13.42
C ALA A 99 -5.97 -36.75 12.61
N GLY A 100 -5.62 -35.62 13.26
CA GLY A 100 -4.98 -34.46 12.64
C GLY A 100 -5.94 -33.50 11.94
N TYR A 101 -7.24 -33.56 12.20
CA TYR A 101 -8.21 -32.59 11.68
C TYR A 101 -9.05 -31.96 12.78
N ILE A 102 -9.59 -30.79 12.52
CA ILE A 102 -10.55 -30.11 13.41
C ILE A 102 -11.93 -30.72 13.17
N PRO A 103 -12.57 -31.33 14.18
CA PRO A 103 -13.92 -31.87 13.99
C PRO A 103 -14.97 -30.75 13.94
N ASN A 104 -15.94 -30.91 13.06
CA ASN A 104 -17.15 -30.10 13.06
C ASN A 104 -18.21 -30.65 14.06
N ASN A 105 -19.40 -30.04 14.11
CA ASN A 105 -20.49 -30.45 14.97
C ASN A 105 -20.99 -31.90 14.73
N THR A 106 -20.71 -32.50 13.59
CA THR A 106 -21.08 -33.87 13.22
C THR A 106 -19.93 -34.87 13.39
N GLY A 107 -18.77 -34.41 13.88
CA GLY A 107 -17.57 -35.24 14.05
C GLY A 107 -16.74 -35.47 12.74
N THR A 108 -17.15 -34.88 11.64
CA THR A 108 -16.41 -34.95 10.37
C THR A 108 -15.38 -33.80 10.27
N PRO A 109 -14.38 -33.88 9.36
CA PRO A 109 -13.43 -32.79 9.18
C PRO A 109 -14.11 -31.46 8.86
N ALA A 110 -13.73 -30.43 9.60
CA ALA A 110 -14.24 -29.07 9.39
C ALA A 110 -13.67 -28.48 8.08
N ASN A 111 -14.51 -27.76 7.36
CA ASN A 111 -14.07 -27.03 6.17
C ASN A 111 -13.87 -25.55 6.55
N TYR A 112 -12.62 -25.08 6.50
CA TYR A 112 -12.23 -23.71 6.81
C TYR A 112 -11.18 -23.20 5.85
N SER A 113 -11.08 -21.89 5.70
CA SER A 113 -10.02 -21.24 4.94
C SER A 113 -9.34 -20.15 5.75
N LEU A 114 -8.03 -20.03 5.56
CA LEU A 114 -7.19 -19.03 6.18
C LEU A 114 -6.63 -18.10 5.10
N GLY A 115 -6.59 -16.82 5.39
CA GLY A 115 -6.02 -15.87 4.45
C GLY A 115 -5.59 -14.58 5.11
N LEU A 116 -5.01 -13.67 4.34
CA LEU A 116 -4.74 -12.29 4.75
C LEU A 116 -5.94 -11.41 4.43
N ARG A 117 -6.29 -10.55 5.36
CA ARG A 117 -7.10 -9.35 5.12
C ARG A 117 -6.45 -8.17 5.81
N GLY A 118 -6.43 -7.02 5.12
CA GLY A 118 -5.87 -5.83 5.68
C GLY A 118 -6.28 -4.58 4.92
N MET A 119 -5.91 -3.43 5.46
CA MET A 119 -6.08 -2.15 4.81
C MET A 119 -4.88 -1.26 5.10
N SER A 120 -4.59 -0.36 4.17
CA SER A 120 -3.62 0.70 4.40
C SER A 120 -4.12 2.02 3.85
N PHE A 121 -3.75 3.11 4.53
CA PHE A 121 -4.02 4.48 4.12
C PHE A 121 -2.73 5.26 4.12
N PHE A 122 -2.48 6.02 3.07
CA PHE A 122 -1.27 6.83 2.94
C PHE A 122 -1.58 8.24 2.45
N LEU A 123 -0.90 9.21 3.04
CA LEU A 123 -0.76 10.56 2.53
C LEU A 123 0.68 10.72 2.05
N LYS A 124 0.86 11.04 0.78
CA LYS A 124 2.18 11.10 0.14
C LYS A 124 2.39 12.45 -0.52
N THR A 125 3.63 12.89 -0.49
CA THR A 125 4.10 14.02 -1.30
C THR A 125 5.31 13.60 -2.13
N GLY A 126 5.55 14.30 -3.22
CA GLY A 126 6.66 13.96 -4.08
C GLY A 126 6.77 14.85 -5.29
N ARG A 127 7.50 14.37 -6.29
CA ARG A 127 7.75 15.14 -7.51
C ARG A 127 7.85 14.24 -8.73
N VAL A 128 7.40 14.77 -9.87
CA VAL A 128 7.66 14.19 -11.20
C VAL A 128 8.90 14.87 -11.81
N PHE A 129 9.89 14.06 -12.11
CA PHE A 129 11.11 14.47 -12.83
C PHE A 129 10.89 14.22 -14.31
N ALA A 130 10.55 15.27 -15.04
CA ALA A 130 10.28 15.17 -16.47
C ALA A 130 11.56 14.77 -17.24
N LEU A 131 11.49 13.69 -17.99
CA LEU A 131 12.60 13.22 -18.83
C LEU A 131 12.65 13.91 -20.20
N ASN A 132 11.53 14.52 -20.61
CA ASN A 132 11.42 15.18 -21.89
C ASN A 132 10.90 16.62 -21.71
N LYS A 133 11.59 17.58 -22.34
CA LYS A 133 11.22 19.01 -22.29
C LYS A 133 9.83 19.28 -22.89
N PHE A 134 9.38 18.46 -23.83
CA PHE A 134 8.09 18.59 -24.52
C PHE A 134 6.93 17.88 -23.80
N LYS A 135 7.23 16.98 -22.83
CA LYS A 135 6.22 16.21 -22.08
C LYS A 135 6.44 16.37 -20.58
N LYS A 136 6.31 17.59 -20.09
CA LYS A 136 6.60 17.94 -18.68
C LYS A 136 5.74 17.20 -17.64
N ASN A 137 4.61 16.61 -18.03
CA ASN A 137 3.76 15.83 -17.12
C ASN A 137 4.21 14.37 -16.97
N ASN A 138 5.13 13.91 -17.83
CA ASN A 138 5.61 12.54 -17.89
C ASN A 138 7.03 12.44 -17.36
N GLY A 139 7.33 11.41 -16.60
CA GLY A 139 8.67 11.22 -16.10
C GLY A 139 8.75 10.30 -14.88
N ILE A 140 9.90 10.32 -14.24
CA ILE A 140 10.12 9.57 -13.01
C ILE A 140 9.32 10.23 -11.88
N LEU A 141 8.42 9.46 -11.25
CA LEU A 141 7.64 9.86 -10.09
C LEU A 141 8.31 9.28 -8.85
N TYR A 142 8.75 10.15 -7.96
CA TYR A 142 9.14 9.79 -6.61
C TYR A 142 8.15 10.39 -5.62
N GLN A 143 7.68 9.57 -4.69
CA GLN A 143 6.81 10.00 -3.59
C GLN A 143 7.30 9.39 -2.28
N ALA A 144 7.13 10.13 -1.18
CA ALA A 144 7.29 9.64 0.17
C ALA A 144 6.10 10.09 1.01
N GLY A 145 5.74 9.32 2.01
CA GLY A 145 4.58 9.63 2.82
C GLY A 145 4.49 8.84 4.11
N ILE A 146 3.47 9.20 4.85
CA ILE A 146 3.11 8.57 6.11
C ILE A 146 1.71 7.98 5.99
N GLY A 147 1.44 6.99 6.79
CA GLY A 147 0.15 6.32 6.74
C GLY A 147 -0.06 5.35 7.89
N TYR A 148 -0.99 4.48 7.66
CA TYR A 148 -1.45 3.48 8.60
C TYR A 148 -1.59 2.15 7.88
N LEU A 149 -1.12 1.08 8.50
CA LEU A 149 -1.26 -0.30 8.04
C LEU A 149 -1.99 -1.11 9.10
N GLN A 150 -2.98 -1.86 8.67
CA GLN A 150 -3.68 -2.87 9.47
C GLN A 150 -3.76 -4.17 8.70
N HIS A 151 -3.51 -5.28 9.39
CA HIS A 151 -3.69 -6.61 8.81
C HIS A 151 -4.12 -7.62 9.87
N LYS A 152 -4.75 -8.69 9.42
CA LYS A 152 -5.17 -9.81 10.27
C LYS A 152 -5.27 -11.11 9.49
N ILE A 153 -5.27 -12.21 10.20
CA ILE A 153 -5.64 -13.52 9.65
C ILE A 153 -7.16 -13.53 9.48
N ASN A 154 -7.59 -13.74 8.25
CA ASN A 154 -9.00 -13.94 7.93
C ASN A 154 -9.30 -15.44 8.04
N ILE A 155 -10.15 -15.79 8.98
CA ILE A 155 -10.57 -17.16 9.26
C ILE A 155 -12.03 -17.25 8.83
N GLN A 156 -12.30 -18.14 7.87
CA GLN A 156 -13.66 -18.39 7.39
C GLN A 156 -13.98 -19.86 7.57
N THR A 157 -15.07 -20.15 8.27
CA THR A 157 -15.64 -21.49 8.40
C THR A 157 -16.88 -21.58 7.53
N TYR A 158 -17.01 -22.68 6.81
CA TYR A 158 -18.21 -22.92 6.03
C TYR A 158 -19.31 -23.45 6.95
N GLN A 159 -20.50 -22.85 6.87
CA GLN A 159 -21.74 -23.24 7.59
C GLN A 159 -21.70 -23.09 9.12
N ASN A 160 -20.76 -22.32 9.70
CA ASN A 160 -20.60 -22.16 11.17
C ASN A 160 -20.50 -23.49 11.95
N GLU A 161 -19.97 -24.53 11.34
CA GLU A 161 -19.96 -25.89 11.88
C GLU A 161 -18.89 -26.12 12.94
N VAL A 162 -18.03 -25.15 13.20
CA VAL A 162 -16.89 -25.28 14.13
C VAL A 162 -17.06 -24.33 15.31
N PRO A 163 -17.62 -24.79 16.45
CA PRO A 163 -17.88 -23.94 17.60
C PRO A 163 -16.67 -23.13 18.10
N PRO A 164 -15.44 -23.69 18.17
CA PRO A 164 -14.26 -22.93 18.57
C PRO A 164 -13.84 -21.82 17.61
N LEU A 165 -14.39 -21.80 16.41
CA LEU A 165 -14.06 -20.81 15.35
C LEU A 165 -15.27 -19.96 14.98
N ASN A 166 -16.31 -19.91 15.82
CA ASN A 166 -17.44 -19.01 15.60
C ASN A 166 -17.01 -17.54 15.80
N GLU A 167 -17.85 -16.60 15.39
CA GLU A 167 -17.55 -15.16 15.35
C GLU A 167 -16.97 -14.59 16.66
N ASN A 168 -17.38 -15.11 17.81
CA ASN A 168 -16.93 -14.62 19.12
C ASN A 168 -15.51 -15.12 19.49
N TYR A 169 -15.14 -16.32 19.07
CA TYR A 169 -13.86 -16.93 19.42
C TYR A 169 -12.78 -16.70 18.37
N VAL A 170 -13.15 -16.51 17.12
CA VAL A 170 -12.23 -16.24 16.00
C VAL A 170 -11.31 -15.04 16.27
N VAL A 171 -11.80 -14.08 17.05
CA VAL A 171 -11.07 -12.87 17.47
C VAL A 171 -9.78 -13.22 18.22
N GLY A 172 -9.73 -14.32 18.97
CA GLY A 172 -8.52 -14.76 19.68
C GLY A 172 -7.44 -15.37 18.78
N TYR A 173 -7.78 -15.68 17.52
CA TYR A 173 -6.87 -16.28 16.54
C TYR A 173 -6.48 -15.34 15.41
N ASP A 174 -7.22 -14.26 15.18
CA ASP A 174 -7.07 -13.40 13.98
C ASP A 174 -5.81 -12.53 13.98
N ARG A 175 -5.14 -12.40 15.16
CA ARG A 175 -3.89 -11.64 15.33
C ARG A 175 -3.95 -10.26 14.68
N LEU A 176 -5.06 -9.54 14.91
CA LEU A 176 -5.23 -8.19 14.39
C LEU A 176 -4.06 -7.30 14.81
N THR A 177 -3.34 -6.81 13.84
CA THR A 177 -2.13 -6.01 14.02
C THR A 177 -2.25 -4.73 13.22
N ASP A 178 -1.91 -3.61 13.84
CA ASP A 178 -1.94 -2.31 13.18
C ASP A 178 -0.89 -1.35 13.71
N GLY A 179 -0.62 -0.29 12.94
CA GLY A 179 0.29 0.76 13.35
C GLY A 179 0.59 1.79 12.27
N LEU A 180 1.44 2.75 12.65
CA LEU A 180 1.91 3.78 11.75
C LEU A 180 2.87 3.21 10.71
N ALA A 181 2.78 3.72 9.48
CA ALA A 181 3.61 3.28 8.38
C ALA A 181 4.27 4.47 7.66
N LEU A 182 5.48 4.25 7.20
CA LEU A 182 6.21 5.11 6.26
C LEU A 182 6.20 4.41 4.90
N ASN A 183 6.01 5.18 3.84
CA ASN A 183 5.97 4.66 2.48
C ASN A 183 6.85 5.49 1.56
N GLN A 184 7.46 4.81 0.58
CA GLN A 184 8.19 5.41 -0.52
C GLN A 184 7.79 4.71 -1.82
N PHE A 185 7.61 5.49 -2.88
CA PHE A 185 7.34 5.00 -4.23
C PHE A 185 8.33 5.62 -5.21
N LEU A 186 8.88 4.78 -6.06
CA LEU A 186 9.69 5.18 -7.21
C LEU A 186 9.18 4.47 -8.46
N GLY A 187 8.81 5.24 -9.47
CA GLY A 187 8.29 4.68 -10.71
C GLY A 187 8.26 5.67 -11.84
N TYR A 188 7.58 5.32 -12.91
CA TYR A 188 7.36 6.17 -14.06
C TYR A 188 5.89 6.53 -14.18
N GLN A 189 5.61 7.82 -14.39
CA GLN A 189 4.27 8.36 -14.61
C GLN A 189 4.12 8.79 -16.06
N PHE A 190 3.01 8.39 -16.66
CA PHE A 190 2.68 8.69 -18.05
C PHE A 190 1.27 9.28 -18.15
N TYR A 191 1.20 10.48 -18.73
CA TYR A 191 -0.04 11.11 -19.19
C TYR A 191 -0.04 11.19 -20.69
N SER A 192 -1.03 10.59 -21.33
CA SER A 192 -1.24 10.65 -22.77
C SER A 192 -2.05 11.89 -23.17
N GLN A 193 -1.93 12.30 -24.43
CA GLN A 193 -2.86 13.24 -25.05
C GLN A 193 -4.26 12.62 -25.18
N ASN A 194 -4.33 11.31 -25.34
CA ASN A 194 -5.56 10.55 -25.21
C ASN A 194 -5.91 10.37 -23.74
N ARG A 195 -6.98 10.99 -23.28
CA ARG A 195 -7.39 11.08 -21.86
C ARG A 195 -7.59 9.75 -21.15
N PHE A 196 -7.65 8.64 -21.88
CA PHE A 196 -7.92 7.31 -21.30
C PHE A 196 -6.65 6.50 -20.95
N ILE A 197 -5.50 6.80 -21.58
CA ILE A 197 -4.27 6.02 -21.40
C ILE A 197 -3.33 6.81 -20.51
N ASN A 198 -3.61 6.81 -19.20
CA ASN A 198 -2.75 7.48 -18.21
C ASN A 198 -2.48 6.49 -17.09
N PHE A 199 -1.22 6.28 -16.77
CA PHE A 199 -0.82 5.31 -15.77
C PHE A 199 0.49 5.70 -15.10
N PHE A 200 0.76 5.06 -14.00
CA PHE A 200 2.10 4.97 -13.45
C PHE A 200 2.40 3.53 -13.05
N ALA A 201 3.68 3.17 -13.04
CA ALA A 201 4.13 1.88 -12.56
C ALA A 201 5.52 2.01 -11.93
N GLY A 202 5.81 1.19 -10.94
CA GLY A 202 7.09 1.23 -10.24
C GLY A 202 7.14 0.33 -9.02
N ILE A 203 8.09 0.61 -8.14
CA ILE A 203 8.33 -0.10 -6.89
C ILE A 203 7.85 0.76 -5.73
N ASP A 204 7.10 0.14 -4.85
CA ASP A 204 6.60 0.71 -3.61
C ASP A 204 7.26 0.00 -2.43
N PHE A 205 7.71 0.74 -1.44
CA PHE A 205 8.30 0.23 -0.23
C PHE A 205 7.66 0.86 0.99
N SER A 206 7.18 0.01 1.91
CA SER A 206 6.60 0.48 3.18
C SER A 206 7.31 -0.16 4.37
N VAL A 207 7.43 0.61 5.43
CA VAL A 207 7.86 0.14 6.76
C VAL A 207 6.77 0.53 7.74
N ALA A 208 6.22 -0.43 8.46
CA ALA A 208 5.19 -0.18 9.46
C ALA A 208 5.66 -0.60 10.85
N PHE A 209 5.38 0.24 11.83
CA PHE A 209 5.60 -0.02 13.24
C PHE A 209 4.27 -0.41 13.85
N THR A 210 4.08 -1.70 14.05
CA THR A 210 2.79 -2.28 14.35
C THR A 210 2.76 -2.95 15.72
N LYS A 211 1.56 -3.19 16.23
CA LYS A 211 1.33 -3.89 17.49
C LYS A 211 0.06 -4.72 17.39
N ASN A 212 0.04 -5.89 18.03
CA ASN A 212 -1.16 -6.70 18.17
C ASN A 212 -2.22 -5.95 19.01
N ARG A 213 -3.44 -5.90 18.51
CA ARG A 213 -4.58 -5.23 19.17
C ARG A 213 -5.46 -6.17 19.97
N ARG A 214 -5.25 -7.47 19.83
CA ARG A 214 -6.00 -8.46 20.61
C ARG A 214 -5.42 -8.69 22.01
N GLY A 215 -4.11 -8.41 22.15
CA GLY A 215 -3.38 -8.54 23.42
C GLY A 215 -3.09 -9.98 23.83
N PHE A 216 -3.97 -10.93 23.52
CA PHE A 216 -3.82 -12.36 23.88
C PHE A 216 -4.11 -13.23 22.66
N ASN A 217 -3.22 -14.19 22.40
CA ASN A 217 -3.36 -15.16 21.30
C ASN A 217 -3.82 -16.51 21.88
N TYR A 218 -4.92 -17.04 21.39
CA TYR A 218 -5.50 -18.30 21.88
C TYR A 218 -4.67 -19.52 21.46
N ASP A 219 -4.01 -19.46 20.30
CA ASP A 219 -3.15 -20.53 19.80
C ASP A 219 -1.90 -20.75 20.66
N THR A 220 -1.23 -19.66 21.04
CA THR A 220 -0.02 -19.73 21.87
C THR A 220 -0.31 -19.67 23.37
N ARG A 221 -1.54 -19.30 23.77
CA ARG A 221 -1.96 -19.01 25.15
C ARG A 221 -1.08 -17.97 25.84
N GLN A 222 -0.60 -16.97 25.08
CA GLN A 222 0.31 -15.96 25.56
C GLN A 222 -0.18 -14.55 25.21
N PHE A 223 0.21 -13.57 26.04
CA PHE A 223 0.06 -12.17 25.71
C PHE A 223 1.05 -11.78 24.62
N ASP A 224 0.56 -11.07 23.60
CA ASP A 224 1.36 -10.53 22.50
C ASP A 224 1.28 -9.00 22.51
N ASN A 225 2.12 -8.41 23.37
CA ASN A 225 2.23 -6.95 23.52
C ASN A 225 3.48 -6.37 22.86
N GLU A 226 4.20 -7.17 22.09
CA GLU A 226 5.46 -6.77 21.47
C GLU A 226 5.25 -5.77 20.34
N ASN A 227 6.19 -4.85 20.21
CA ASN A 227 6.25 -3.98 19.05
C ASN A 227 6.83 -4.76 17.86
N LYS A 228 6.16 -4.71 16.73
CA LYS A 228 6.52 -5.40 15.50
C LYS A 228 6.97 -4.41 14.45
N THR A 229 7.80 -4.89 13.54
CA THR A 229 8.22 -4.10 12.38
C THR A 229 7.93 -4.91 11.11
N ASP A 230 6.99 -4.39 10.34
CA ASP A 230 6.55 -4.99 9.09
C ASP A 230 7.15 -4.24 7.90
N TYR A 231 7.57 -4.98 6.89
CA TYR A 231 8.05 -4.43 5.62
C TYR A 231 7.15 -4.91 4.50
N LEU A 232 6.92 -4.06 3.51
CA LEU A 232 6.23 -4.41 2.28
C LEU A 232 7.03 -3.88 1.10
N ILE A 233 7.43 -4.76 0.20
CA ILE A 233 7.97 -4.39 -1.10
C ILE A 233 6.92 -4.77 -2.14
N ALA A 234 6.55 -3.84 -3.01
CA ALA A 234 5.53 -4.09 -4.00
C ALA A 234 5.96 -3.65 -5.40
N PHE A 235 5.56 -4.41 -6.40
CA PHE A 235 5.34 -3.87 -7.73
C PHE A 235 3.96 -3.22 -7.73
N ARG A 236 3.92 -1.93 -8.09
CA ARG A 236 2.73 -1.10 -8.06
C ARG A 236 2.43 -0.55 -9.42
N ALA A 237 1.19 -0.68 -9.85
CA ALA A 237 0.64 -0.03 -11.03
C ALA A 237 -0.61 0.77 -10.66
N GLY A 238 -0.79 1.91 -11.31
CA GLY A 238 -1.97 2.75 -11.12
C GLY A 238 -2.50 3.28 -12.44
N TRP A 239 -3.80 3.18 -12.64
CA TRP A 239 -4.51 3.85 -13.71
C TRP A 239 -5.01 5.20 -13.22
N LEU A 240 -4.79 6.26 -14.03
CA LEU A 240 -5.10 7.65 -13.70
C LEU A 240 -6.23 8.16 -14.57
N ILE A 241 -7.25 8.75 -13.95
CA ILE A 241 -8.31 9.51 -14.64
C ILE A 241 -8.07 11.00 -14.37
N PRO A 242 -7.43 11.73 -15.31
CA PRO A 242 -7.03 13.11 -15.09
C PRO A 242 -8.17 14.09 -15.31
N ILE A 243 -8.22 15.11 -14.45
CA ILE A 243 -9.01 16.32 -14.57
C ILE A 243 -8.02 17.49 -14.65
N TYR A 244 -7.94 18.14 -15.81
CA TYR A 244 -7.05 19.27 -16.03
C TYR A 244 -7.67 20.53 -15.43
N LEU A 245 -6.97 21.13 -14.47
CA LEU A 245 -7.42 22.33 -13.78
C LEU A 245 -6.81 23.55 -14.49
N HIS A 246 -7.63 24.23 -15.31
CA HIS A 246 -7.23 25.47 -15.97
C HIS A 246 -7.26 26.63 -14.96
N SER A 247 -6.24 27.49 -14.96
CA SER A 247 -6.32 28.76 -14.25
C SER A 247 -7.06 29.76 -15.15
N LYS A 248 -8.07 30.46 -14.62
CA LYS A 248 -8.87 31.47 -15.32
C LYS A 248 -8.08 32.70 -15.84
N GLN A 249 -6.78 32.72 -15.74
CA GLN A 249 -5.95 33.91 -15.96
C GLN A 249 -5.38 34.06 -17.38
N GLU A 250 -5.75 33.20 -18.35
CA GLU A 250 -5.24 33.27 -19.73
C GLU A 250 -6.27 33.75 -20.77
N ASP A 251 -7.46 34.23 -20.34
CA ASP A 251 -8.47 34.79 -21.23
C ASP A 251 -8.44 36.33 -21.25
N GLU A 252 -7.29 36.96 -21.04
CA GLU A 252 -7.15 38.38 -21.46
C GLU A 252 -6.98 38.42 -22.98
N PHE A 253 -8.12 38.57 -23.64
CA PHE A 253 -8.23 38.89 -25.06
C PHE A 253 -7.47 40.16 -25.36
N HIS A 254 -6.36 40.08 -26.03
CA HIS A 254 -5.79 41.23 -26.72
C HIS A 254 -6.61 41.53 -27.98
N PHE A 255 -7.63 42.37 -27.84
CA PHE A 255 -8.17 43.07 -29.00
C PHE A 255 -7.17 44.17 -29.39
N ARG A 256 -6.62 44.06 -30.55
CA ARG A 256 -6.03 45.15 -31.33
C ARG A 256 -6.87 45.37 -32.56
#